data_270d36d6e8c7692a1e8fbe72bf530477
#
_entry.id   270d36d6e8c7692a1e8fbe72bf530477
#
_cell.length_a   1.000
_cell.length_b   1.000
_cell.length_c   1.000
_cell.angle_alpha   90.00
_cell.angle_beta   90.00
_cell.angle_gamma   90.00
#
_symmetry.space_group_name_H-M   'P 1'
#
loop_
_entity.id
_entity.type
_entity.pdbx_description
1 polymer ?
#
loop_
_entity_poly.entity_id
_entity_poly.type
_entity_poly.pdbx_seq_one_letter_code
_entity_poly.pdbx_strand_id
1 'polypeptide(L)'
;MKKKSQRLMAGFIALASAVTMLSACGGSKTGTNSGSSGKASTASTTSTASKASSAASQTKADDKPIEISMYMPDNATLPYKKDWLTFETVQKNTNVKLNVEAIPIADYQTKVSLALNTADNAPDVILYQSTVGENASLALNGAIVPISDYSEWTPNYNAWVEKLGLKEDVDRLKLKDGKLYYMPALYDKPFYDGGLLLREDFLKKKGFSAPKTFDDLYKILKAYKEENPKSYPLTILAGPRVLYRFTMPSFGISVGKNSSSGSYTLSYDYDKKEYFTGAIDDKCKEYFAFFAKLYKEGLLDPEMADPIDGDKWAKCLADGTSIASWAYYDQIGGVEAASNIKGFKLQMYAPLEGPSGAHTQPRSRTVGGIMFPTSTTKRADFEQVVRKIDEMFYSEENAKVWCLGVEGVTYKMEGDKIVYNEELQKAPNGIFKQMQVDYGCGANGTQQVWLLDLELTKYDDNFKKINEEVAAMPDAIQSVPPAPAFDDVTAEDAASLSTPLADKFEVWADAFITGKKSVDSDWDAYVKEMKDLGIEEYCKMYNDNLKK
;
A
#
# COMPACT_ATOMS: atom_id res chain seq x y z
N MET A 1 -11.53 19.85 57.60
CA MET A 1 -12.16 18.52 57.86
C MET A 1 -11.70 17.53 56.79
N LYS A 2 -11.02 16.46 57.25
CA LYS A 2 -10.43 15.40 56.43
C LYS A 2 -11.49 14.50 55.80
N LYS A 3 -11.37 14.11 54.49
CA LYS A 3 -11.88 12.84 54.02
C LYS A 3 -10.90 12.21 53.00
N LYS A 4 -10.63 11.00 53.29
CA LYS A 4 -9.64 10.05 52.81
C LYS A 4 -9.82 9.63 51.34
N SER A 5 -8.66 9.41 50.70
CA SER A 5 -8.46 8.60 49.52
C SER A 5 -8.82 7.13 49.74
N GLN A 6 -9.49 6.49 48.77
CA GLN A 6 -9.47 5.03 48.64
C GLN A 6 -8.91 4.65 47.25
N ARG A 7 -7.74 4.01 47.30
CA ARG A 7 -7.15 3.28 46.18
C ARG A 7 -7.88 1.93 46.05
N LEU A 8 -8.34 1.57 44.88
CA LEU A 8 -8.70 0.18 44.55
C LEU A 8 -7.58 -0.41 43.69
N MET A 9 -6.89 -1.40 44.25
CA MET A 9 -6.08 -2.37 43.55
C MET A 9 -7.05 -3.40 42.93
N ALA A 10 -6.94 -3.67 41.60
CA ALA A 10 -7.49 -4.85 40.99
C ALA A 10 -6.35 -5.82 40.66
N GLY A 11 -6.46 -7.01 41.20
CA GLY A 11 -5.42 -8.05 41.17
C GLY A 11 -5.43 -8.84 39.88
N PHE A 12 -4.26 -9.29 39.51
CA PHE A 12 -3.98 -10.29 38.50
C PHE A 12 -4.48 -11.66 38.94
N ILE A 13 -5.24 -12.34 38.07
CA ILE A 13 -5.48 -13.78 38.17
C ILE A 13 -4.75 -14.45 37.01
N ALA A 14 -3.68 -15.16 37.34
CA ALA A 14 -3.01 -16.07 36.44
C ALA A 14 -3.75 -17.41 36.44
N LEU A 15 -4.17 -17.90 35.28
CA LEU A 15 -4.64 -19.29 35.12
C LEU A 15 -3.55 -20.08 34.39
N ALA A 16 -2.91 -20.98 35.15
CA ALA A 16 -2.07 -22.03 34.62
C ALA A 16 -2.96 -23.20 34.16
N SER A 17 -2.82 -23.66 32.92
CA SER A 17 -3.41 -24.91 32.45
C SER A 17 -2.30 -25.88 32.05
N ALA A 18 -2.33 -27.02 32.70
CA ALA A 18 -1.36 -28.09 32.64
C ALA A 18 -1.46 -28.91 31.34
N VAL A 19 -0.27 -29.28 30.85
CA VAL A 19 -0.03 -30.23 29.78
C VAL A 19 -0.24 -31.66 30.29
N THR A 20 -1.01 -32.48 29.59
CA THR A 20 -0.95 -33.94 29.72
C THR A 20 -0.57 -34.55 28.38
N MET A 21 0.64 -35.14 28.39
CA MET A 21 1.09 -36.05 27.33
C MET A 21 0.40 -37.42 27.49
N LEU A 22 0.02 -38.00 26.35
CA LEU A 22 -0.15 -39.46 26.25
C LEU A 22 0.53 -39.94 24.97
N SER A 23 1.56 -40.74 25.21
CA SER A 23 2.26 -41.56 24.21
C SER A 23 1.46 -42.85 23.99
N ALA A 24 1.41 -43.32 22.74
CA ALA A 24 1.18 -44.74 22.45
C ALA A 24 1.91 -45.17 21.18
N CYS A 25 2.75 -46.16 21.34
CA CYS A 25 3.59 -46.85 20.37
C CYS A 25 2.84 -47.90 19.55
N GLY A 26 3.47 -48.30 18.42
CA GLY A 26 3.36 -49.58 17.75
C GLY A 26 2.89 -49.48 16.30
N GLY A 27 3.53 -50.04 15.32
CA GLY A 27 4.57 -51.00 15.16
C GLY A 27 4.54 -51.54 13.70
N SER A 28 5.67 -51.70 13.14
CA SER A 28 6.19 -52.48 12.00
C SER A 28 5.26 -53.34 11.11
N LYS A 29 5.51 -53.36 9.79
CA LYS A 29 6.23 -54.40 9.01
C LYS A 29 6.03 -54.24 7.49
N THR A 30 7.10 -54.05 6.76
CA THR A 30 7.74 -54.90 5.72
C THR A 30 6.88 -55.57 4.63
N GLY A 31 7.28 -55.35 3.40
CA GLY A 31 6.88 -56.17 2.24
C GLY A 31 7.55 -55.72 0.95
N THR A 32 8.55 -56.42 0.60
CA THR A 32 9.49 -56.44 -0.51
C THR A 32 8.87 -56.80 -1.87
N ASN A 33 9.59 -56.37 -2.91
CA ASN A 33 10.02 -57.04 -4.16
C ASN A 33 9.32 -56.71 -5.46
N SER A 34 10.13 -56.28 -6.33
CA SER A 34 10.71 -56.81 -7.63
C SER A 34 9.79 -56.63 -8.84
N GLY A 35 10.20 -56.14 -9.97
CA GLY A 35 11.39 -56.22 -10.73
C GLY A 35 11.01 -56.36 -12.21
N SER A 36 11.92 -56.04 -13.11
CA SER A 36 11.98 -56.40 -14.54
C SER A 36 11.68 -55.28 -15.54
N SER A 37 12.67 -54.62 -16.09
CA SER A 37 13.50 -54.86 -17.28
C SER A 37 12.71 -55.03 -18.62
N GLY A 38 12.99 -54.14 -19.54
CA GLY A 38 12.65 -54.25 -20.97
C GLY A 38 13.42 -53.23 -21.79
N LYS A 39 14.41 -53.72 -22.51
CA LYS A 39 15.34 -53.03 -23.40
C LYS A 39 14.78 -52.83 -24.82
N ALA A 40 15.41 -51.88 -25.50
CA ALA A 40 15.71 -51.80 -26.94
C ALA A 40 14.65 -51.11 -27.82
N SER A 41 14.91 -50.32 -28.84
CA SER A 41 16.14 -50.04 -29.62
C SER A 41 15.79 -48.99 -30.67
N THR A 42 16.73 -48.09 -30.92
CA THR A 42 17.13 -47.40 -32.16
C THR A 42 16.13 -47.18 -33.31
N ALA A 43 16.01 -45.90 -33.76
CA ALA A 43 16.37 -45.55 -35.14
C ALA A 43 16.56 -44.03 -35.31
N SER A 44 17.68 -43.72 -35.92
CA SER A 44 18.21 -42.43 -36.33
C SER A 44 17.50 -41.93 -37.59
N THR A 45 17.19 -40.61 -37.66
CA THR A 45 17.25 -39.92 -38.96
C THR A 45 17.65 -38.45 -38.75
N THR A 46 18.72 -38.10 -39.38
CA THR A 46 19.37 -36.82 -39.55
C THR A 46 18.55 -35.89 -40.45
N SER A 47 18.37 -34.61 -40.05
CA SER A 47 18.31 -33.51 -41.02
C SER A 47 18.82 -32.23 -40.42
N THR A 48 19.63 -31.57 -41.16
CA THR A 48 20.52 -30.44 -40.95
C THR A 48 19.83 -29.06 -40.92
N ALA A 49 20.41 -28.18 -40.12
CA ALA A 49 20.62 -26.73 -40.29
C ALA A 49 19.52 -25.79 -39.86
N SER A 50 19.77 -24.88 -38.94
CA SER A 50 20.60 -23.71 -39.10
C SER A 50 20.78 -23.01 -37.72
N LYS A 51 21.98 -22.48 -37.52
CA LYS A 51 22.42 -21.76 -36.34
C LYS A 51 21.68 -20.41 -36.20
N ALA A 52 21.00 -20.21 -35.09
CA ALA A 52 20.83 -18.91 -34.49
C ALA A 52 21.41 -19.01 -33.08
N SER A 53 22.42 -18.18 -32.83
CA SER A 53 23.19 -18.10 -31.61
C SER A 53 22.34 -17.46 -30.53
N SER A 54 21.81 -18.25 -29.62
CA SER A 54 21.40 -17.76 -28.29
C SER A 54 22.43 -18.32 -27.32
N ALA A 55 23.16 -17.41 -26.68
CA ALA A 55 24.04 -17.77 -25.58
C ALA A 55 23.15 -18.18 -24.37
N ALA A 56 22.74 -19.44 -24.37
CA ALA A 56 22.20 -20.06 -23.17
C ALA A 56 23.38 -20.30 -22.22
N SER A 57 23.39 -19.60 -21.12
CA SER A 57 24.26 -19.89 -19.99
C SER A 57 24.02 -21.34 -19.56
N GLN A 58 25.00 -22.18 -19.74
CA GLN A 58 25.00 -23.56 -19.24
C GLN A 58 25.17 -23.49 -17.72
N THR A 59 24.08 -23.49 -16.97
CA THR A 59 24.09 -23.81 -15.54
C THR A 59 24.46 -25.28 -15.38
N LYS A 60 25.57 -25.52 -14.70
CA LYS A 60 26.00 -26.88 -14.30
C LYS A 60 24.95 -27.46 -13.33
N ALA A 61 24.53 -28.68 -13.60
CA ALA A 61 23.45 -29.40 -12.92
C ALA A 61 23.85 -29.97 -11.53
N ASP A 62 24.62 -29.26 -10.72
CA ASP A 62 25.09 -29.74 -9.40
C ASP A 62 25.17 -28.64 -8.29
N ASP A 63 24.71 -27.43 -8.53
CA ASP A 63 24.76 -26.39 -7.51
C ASP A 63 23.54 -26.49 -6.58
N LYS A 64 23.78 -26.74 -5.28
CA LYS A 64 22.75 -26.66 -4.26
C LYS A 64 22.10 -25.27 -4.28
N PRO A 65 20.76 -25.18 -4.08
CA PRO A 65 20.10 -23.90 -3.94
C PRO A 65 20.76 -23.06 -2.84
N ILE A 66 20.89 -21.77 -3.09
CA ILE A 66 21.29 -20.81 -2.03
C ILE A 66 20.11 -20.66 -1.10
N GLU A 67 20.33 -20.96 0.19
CA GLU A 67 19.30 -20.74 1.21
C GLU A 67 19.37 -19.29 1.71
N ILE A 68 18.24 -18.59 1.64
CA ILE A 68 18.10 -17.18 2.08
C ILE A 68 16.93 -17.09 3.05
N SER A 69 17.18 -16.57 4.24
CA SER A 69 16.12 -16.27 5.22
C SER A 69 15.54 -14.90 4.95
N MET A 70 14.20 -14.79 5.02
CA MET A 70 13.49 -13.55 4.69
C MET A 70 12.36 -13.27 5.69
N TYR A 71 12.29 -12.04 6.19
CA TYR A 71 11.09 -11.51 6.85
C TYR A 71 10.14 -10.93 5.81
N MET A 72 8.87 -11.28 5.93
CA MET A 72 7.80 -10.80 5.08
C MET A 72 6.58 -10.43 5.93
N PRO A 73 5.92 -9.28 5.69
CA PRO A 73 4.66 -8.95 6.36
C PRO A 73 3.57 -9.94 5.95
N ASP A 74 2.73 -10.32 6.91
CA ASP A 74 1.58 -11.21 6.70
C ASP A 74 0.27 -10.48 6.98
N ASN A 75 -0.58 -10.41 5.98
CA ASN A 75 -1.87 -9.74 6.09
C ASN A 75 -2.97 -10.77 6.38
N ALA A 76 -3.76 -10.57 7.43
CA ALA A 76 -4.83 -11.48 7.81
C ALA A 76 -5.86 -11.75 6.68
N THR A 77 -6.07 -10.77 5.78
CA THR A 77 -6.95 -10.93 4.61
C THR A 77 -6.26 -11.56 3.40
N LEU A 78 -4.94 -11.79 3.50
CA LEU A 78 -4.10 -12.35 2.44
C LEU A 78 -2.96 -13.17 3.07
N PRO A 79 -3.27 -14.20 3.87
CA PRO A 79 -2.28 -14.95 4.62
C PRO A 79 -1.30 -15.66 3.68
N TYR A 80 -0.02 -15.61 4.05
CA TYR A 80 1.04 -16.26 3.30
C TYR A 80 0.81 -17.77 3.15
N LYS A 81 1.01 -18.28 1.94
CA LYS A 81 1.01 -19.71 1.64
C LYS A 81 2.37 -20.09 1.07
N LYS A 82 2.98 -21.09 1.66
CA LYS A 82 4.32 -21.55 1.25
C LYS A 82 4.35 -22.12 -0.18
N ASP A 83 3.23 -22.63 -0.63
CA ASP A 83 3.02 -23.29 -1.93
C ASP A 83 2.41 -22.35 -2.99
N TRP A 84 2.50 -21.05 -2.80
CA TRP A 84 2.12 -20.13 -3.85
C TRP A 84 2.96 -20.33 -5.12
N LEU A 85 2.29 -20.44 -6.24
CA LEU A 85 2.88 -20.67 -7.56
C LEU A 85 4.01 -19.68 -7.90
N THR A 86 3.85 -18.40 -7.55
CA THR A 86 4.87 -17.38 -7.79
C THR A 86 6.15 -17.68 -7.02
N PHE A 87 6.03 -18.04 -5.72
CA PHE A 87 7.19 -18.39 -4.89
C PHE A 87 7.92 -19.61 -5.40
N GLU A 88 7.18 -20.68 -5.75
CA GLU A 88 7.79 -21.90 -6.31
C GLU A 88 8.52 -21.60 -7.62
N THR A 89 7.90 -20.81 -8.50
CA THR A 89 8.44 -20.48 -9.82
C THR A 89 9.70 -19.61 -9.70
N VAL A 90 9.68 -18.53 -8.92
CA VAL A 90 10.86 -17.65 -8.82
C VAL A 90 12.01 -18.32 -8.08
N GLN A 91 11.75 -19.17 -7.09
CA GLN A 91 12.78 -19.97 -6.43
C GLN A 91 13.44 -20.93 -7.41
N LYS A 92 12.65 -21.58 -8.27
CA LYS A 92 13.16 -22.47 -9.33
C LYS A 92 13.98 -21.70 -10.37
N ASN A 93 13.49 -20.55 -10.84
CA ASN A 93 14.17 -19.73 -11.85
C ASN A 93 15.53 -19.25 -11.36
N THR A 94 15.65 -18.94 -10.07
CA THR A 94 16.87 -18.35 -9.49
C THR A 94 17.77 -19.37 -8.78
N ASN A 95 17.36 -20.62 -8.67
CA ASN A 95 18.01 -21.64 -7.83
C ASN A 95 18.23 -21.17 -6.38
N VAL A 96 17.20 -20.53 -5.80
CA VAL A 96 17.17 -20.05 -4.42
C VAL A 96 16.13 -20.85 -3.63
N LYS A 97 16.41 -21.12 -2.36
CA LYS A 97 15.43 -21.60 -1.40
C LYS A 97 15.18 -20.51 -0.37
N LEU A 98 13.98 -19.93 -0.39
CA LEU A 98 13.56 -18.94 0.59
C LEU A 98 13.03 -19.61 1.86
N ASN A 99 13.61 -19.24 2.99
CA ASN A 99 13.09 -19.56 4.31
C ASN A 99 12.33 -18.33 4.86
N VAL A 100 11.04 -18.26 4.53
CA VAL A 100 10.19 -17.09 4.84
C VAL A 100 9.66 -17.20 6.27
N GLU A 101 9.89 -16.18 7.08
CA GLU A 101 9.14 -15.92 8.31
C GLU A 101 8.08 -14.85 7.99
N ALA A 102 6.82 -15.29 7.87
CA ALA A 102 5.67 -14.43 7.67
C ALA A 102 5.21 -13.89 9.03
N ILE A 103 5.21 -12.57 9.19
CA ILE A 103 4.99 -11.90 10.47
C ILE A 103 3.73 -11.04 10.35
N PRO A 104 2.73 -11.17 11.26
CA PRO A 104 1.54 -10.34 11.24
C PRO A 104 1.87 -8.86 11.08
N ILE A 105 1.16 -8.17 10.19
CA ILE A 105 1.47 -6.78 9.83
C ILE A 105 1.47 -5.83 11.04
N ALA A 106 0.63 -6.13 12.05
CA ALA A 106 0.56 -5.35 13.29
C ALA A 106 1.86 -5.43 14.12
N ASP A 107 2.61 -6.54 14.02
CA ASP A 107 3.83 -6.79 14.79
C ASP A 107 5.09 -6.56 13.94
N TYR A 108 4.92 -6.37 12.63
CA TYR A 108 6.00 -6.39 11.65
C TYR A 108 7.11 -5.38 11.96
N GLN A 109 6.74 -4.11 12.14
CA GLN A 109 7.70 -3.04 12.43
C GLN A 109 8.48 -3.29 13.73
N THR A 110 7.80 -3.75 14.76
CA THR A 110 8.46 -4.09 16.04
C THR A 110 9.48 -5.21 15.85
N LYS A 111 9.11 -6.26 15.11
CA LYS A 111 9.99 -7.41 14.83
C LYS A 111 11.20 -6.99 13.98
N VAL A 112 11.00 -6.17 12.95
CA VAL A 112 12.07 -5.64 12.11
C VAL A 112 13.04 -4.79 12.94
N SER A 113 12.52 -3.85 13.73
CA SER A 113 13.36 -2.98 14.58
C SER A 113 14.17 -3.80 15.58
N LEU A 114 13.58 -4.83 16.18
CA LEU A 114 14.29 -5.72 17.11
C LEU A 114 15.41 -6.49 16.40
N ALA A 115 15.14 -7.06 15.22
CA ALA A 115 16.13 -7.80 14.44
C ALA A 115 17.31 -6.92 14.03
N LEU A 116 17.04 -5.68 13.59
CA LEU A 116 18.08 -4.73 13.20
C LEU A 116 18.94 -4.24 14.39
N ASN A 117 18.35 -4.13 15.58
CA ASN A 117 19.09 -3.72 16.79
C ASN A 117 19.95 -4.83 17.41
N THR A 118 19.54 -6.10 17.28
CA THR A 118 20.24 -7.21 17.96
C THR A 118 21.24 -7.94 17.07
N ALA A 119 21.15 -7.79 15.75
CA ALA A 119 22.02 -8.38 14.72
C ALA A 119 22.15 -9.92 14.73
N ASP A 120 22.01 -10.58 15.88
CA ASP A 120 22.32 -12.02 16.04
C ASP A 120 21.24 -12.97 15.49
N ASN A 121 20.00 -12.47 15.28
CA ASN A 121 18.87 -13.24 14.75
C ASN A 121 18.15 -12.52 13.60
N ALA A 122 18.83 -11.56 12.95
CA ALA A 122 18.27 -10.93 11.77
C ALA A 122 18.24 -11.91 10.60
N PRO A 123 17.20 -11.87 9.75
CA PRO A 123 17.17 -12.64 8.50
C PRO A 123 18.23 -12.09 7.54
N ASP A 124 18.49 -12.82 6.46
CA ASP A 124 19.37 -12.31 5.39
C ASP A 124 18.76 -11.13 4.65
N VAL A 125 17.43 -11.12 4.55
CA VAL A 125 16.67 -10.14 3.76
C VAL A 125 15.39 -9.74 4.50
N ILE A 126 15.03 -8.47 4.41
CA ILE A 126 13.77 -7.93 4.92
C ILE A 126 12.99 -7.31 3.78
N LEU A 127 11.78 -7.81 3.54
CA LEU A 127 10.82 -7.21 2.62
C LEU A 127 10.03 -6.14 3.36
N TYR A 128 10.25 -4.87 3.04
CA TYR A 128 9.72 -3.74 3.79
C TYR A 128 8.69 -2.95 2.97
N GLN A 129 7.53 -2.70 3.55
CA GLN A 129 6.42 -2.02 2.85
C GLN A 129 6.34 -0.51 3.09
N SER A 130 7.06 -0.01 4.08
CA SER A 130 7.11 1.41 4.44
C SER A 130 8.37 2.11 3.90
N THR A 131 8.44 3.43 4.04
CA THR A 131 9.63 4.19 3.68
C THR A 131 10.75 3.98 4.69
N VAL A 132 12.01 4.06 4.25
CA VAL A 132 13.20 3.93 5.11
C VAL A 132 13.26 5.00 6.20
N GLY A 133 12.52 6.10 6.06
CA GLY A 133 12.46 7.14 7.10
C GLY A 133 12.20 6.60 8.51
N GLU A 134 11.40 5.54 8.64
CA GLU A 134 11.12 4.89 9.93
C GLU A 134 12.34 4.16 10.52
N ASN A 135 13.31 3.75 9.68
CA ASN A 135 14.53 3.05 10.08
C ASN A 135 15.80 3.86 9.76
N ALA A 136 15.67 5.16 9.46
CA ALA A 136 16.79 5.99 9.03
C ALA A 136 17.91 6.03 10.07
N SER A 137 17.61 6.15 11.35
CA SER A 137 18.61 6.12 12.41
C SER A 137 19.32 4.76 12.52
N LEU A 138 18.58 3.65 12.38
CA LEU A 138 19.19 2.31 12.35
C LEU A 138 20.11 2.11 11.14
N ALA A 139 19.71 2.63 9.97
CA ALA A 139 20.52 2.58 8.77
C ALA A 139 21.82 3.38 8.94
N LEU A 140 21.72 4.63 9.40
CA LEU A 140 22.88 5.50 9.65
C LEU A 140 23.79 4.98 10.77
N ASN A 141 23.27 4.24 11.74
CA ASN A 141 24.02 3.57 12.80
C ASN A 141 24.61 2.21 12.34
N GLY A 142 24.48 1.87 11.06
CA GLY A 142 25.12 0.71 10.47
C GLY A 142 24.40 -0.62 10.67
N ALA A 143 23.10 -0.62 11.03
CA ALA A 143 22.31 -1.85 11.16
C ALA A 143 21.83 -2.40 9.79
N ILE A 144 21.78 -1.54 8.76
CA ILE A 144 21.31 -1.87 7.41
C ILE A 144 22.46 -1.62 6.41
N VAL A 145 22.59 -2.51 5.44
CA VAL A 145 23.58 -2.39 4.36
C VAL A 145 23.23 -1.21 3.44
N PRO A 146 24.14 -0.26 3.20
CA PRO A 146 23.96 0.75 2.15
C PRO A 146 24.08 0.08 0.78
N ILE A 147 22.97 -0.34 0.21
CA ILE A 147 22.96 -1.14 -1.04
C ILE A 147 23.55 -0.37 -2.24
N SER A 148 23.54 0.95 -2.19
CA SER A 148 24.23 1.80 -3.20
C SER A 148 25.73 1.54 -3.28
N ASP A 149 26.37 1.07 -2.22
CA ASP A 149 27.80 0.73 -2.23
C ASP A 149 28.08 -0.58 -3.01
N TYR A 150 27.03 -1.34 -3.33
CA TYR A 150 27.04 -2.62 -4.04
C TYR A 150 26.21 -2.59 -5.33
N SER A 151 26.08 -1.43 -5.95
CA SER A 151 25.21 -1.23 -7.13
C SER A 151 25.57 -2.14 -8.32
N GLU A 152 26.83 -2.58 -8.43
CA GLU A 152 27.29 -3.55 -9.42
C GLU A 152 26.70 -4.97 -9.23
N TRP A 153 26.13 -5.26 -8.05
CA TRP A 153 25.49 -6.54 -7.73
C TRP A 153 23.99 -6.52 -7.97
N THR A 154 23.43 -5.35 -8.35
CA THR A 154 21.99 -5.15 -8.58
C THR A 154 21.67 -4.69 -10.02
N PRO A 155 22.17 -5.42 -11.06
CA PRO A 155 22.03 -4.97 -12.45
C PRO A 155 20.58 -4.89 -12.93
N ASN A 156 19.69 -5.80 -12.48
CA ASN A 156 18.28 -5.80 -12.90
C ASN A 156 17.54 -4.60 -12.32
N TYR A 157 17.72 -4.32 -11.03
CA TYR A 157 17.18 -3.13 -10.38
C TYR A 157 17.63 -1.85 -11.08
N ASN A 158 18.94 -1.70 -11.33
CA ASN A 158 19.49 -0.52 -11.99
C ASN A 158 18.92 -0.35 -13.41
N ALA A 159 18.77 -1.44 -14.16
CA ALA A 159 18.18 -1.42 -15.50
C ALA A 159 16.73 -0.89 -15.47
N TRP A 160 15.91 -1.29 -14.48
CA TRP A 160 14.57 -0.74 -14.32
C TRP A 160 14.56 0.72 -13.92
N VAL A 161 15.42 1.15 -12.98
CA VAL A 161 15.57 2.58 -12.60
C VAL A 161 15.87 3.43 -13.83
N GLU A 162 16.78 2.98 -14.70
CA GLU A 162 17.10 3.68 -15.95
C GLU A 162 15.94 3.64 -16.94
N LYS A 163 15.39 2.43 -17.23
CA LYS A 163 14.29 2.21 -18.21
C LYS A 163 13.04 3.02 -17.89
N LEU A 164 12.71 3.15 -16.59
CA LEU A 164 11.53 3.87 -16.12
C LEU A 164 11.80 5.36 -15.82
N GLY A 165 13.04 5.84 -15.97
CA GLY A 165 13.42 7.22 -15.67
C GLY A 165 13.23 7.60 -14.19
N LEU A 166 13.56 6.68 -13.26
CA LEU A 166 13.31 6.83 -11.82
C LEU A 166 14.51 7.35 -11.03
N LYS A 167 15.56 7.80 -11.71
CA LYS A 167 16.78 8.22 -11.02
C LYS A 167 16.52 9.28 -9.95
N GLU A 168 15.75 10.30 -10.25
CA GLU A 168 15.41 11.36 -9.28
C GLU A 168 14.56 10.85 -8.13
N ASP A 169 13.59 9.96 -8.40
CA ASP A 169 12.75 9.34 -7.37
C ASP A 169 13.61 8.52 -6.39
N VAL A 170 14.56 7.75 -6.91
CA VAL A 170 15.52 6.97 -6.11
C VAL A 170 16.49 7.87 -5.36
N ASP A 171 17.00 8.93 -6.00
CA ASP A 171 17.92 9.88 -5.34
C ASP A 171 17.27 10.60 -4.14
N ARG A 172 15.96 10.82 -4.17
CA ARG A 172 15.19 11.36 -3.02
C ARG A 172 15.14 10.43 -1.81
N LEU A 173 15.34 9.11 -2.01
CA LEU A 173 15.31 8.10 -0.94
C LEU A 173 16.66 7.97 -0.22
N LYS A 174 17.72 8.58 -0.74
CA LYS A 174 19.04 8.57 -0.10
C LYS A 174 19.02 9.34 1.21
N LEU A 175 19.65 8.76 2.25
CA LEU A 175 19.76 9.40 3.55
C LEU A 175 20.79 10.55 3.53
N LYS A 176 21.02 11.19 4.69
CA LYS A 176 21.93 12.36 4.82
C LYS A 176 23.37 12.09 4.42
N ASP A 177 23.80 10.83 4.45
CA ASP A 177 25.14 10.40 4.00
C ASP A 177 25.23 10.16 2.48
N GLY A 178 24.16 10.42 1.74
CA GLY A 178 24.08 10.25 0.29
C GLY A 178 23.88 8.80 -0.18
N LYS A 179 23.65 7.85 0.74
CA LYS A 179 23.52 6.43 0.43
C LYS A 179 22.08 5.95 0.42
N LEU A 180 21.83 4.94 -0.41
CA LEU A 180 20.56 4.22 -0.48
C LEU A 180 20.67 2.92 0.31
N TYR A 181 19.72 2.66 1.22
CA TYR A 181 19.74 1.53 2.15
C TYR A 181 18.75 0.41 1.81
N TYR A 182 18.05 0.52 0.70
CA TYR A 182 17.13 -0.49 0.22
C TYR A 182 16.88 -0.36 -1.27
N MET A 183 16.44 -1.42 -1.91
CA MET A 183 15.95 -1.40 -3.28
C MET A 183 14.44 -1.23 -3.25
N PRO A 184 13.88 -0.06 -3.62
CA PRO A 184 12.45 0.18 -3.58
C PRO A 184 11.70 -0.62 -4.65
N ALA A 185 10.42 -0.88 -4.43
CA ALA A 185 9.50 -1.25 -5.49
C ALA A 185 9.33 -0.06 -6.45
N LEU A 186 9.36 -0.34 -7.74
CA LEU A 186 9.42 0.62 -8.83
C LEU A 186 8.09 0.63 -9.61
N TYR A 187 7.51 1.81 -9.82
CA TYR A 187 6.28 2.03 -10.58
C TYR A 187 6.59 2.85 -11.83
N ASP A 188 6.16 2.39 -12.99
CA ASP A 188 6.33 3.13 -14.24
C ASP A 188 5.47 4.39 -14.28
N LYS A 189 4.26 4.32 -13.73
CA LYS A 189 3.28 5.41 -13.67
C LYS A 189 2.55 5.42 -12.33
N PRO A 190 2.05 6.59 -11.87
CA PRO A 190 1.13 6.65 -10.74
C PRO A 190 -0.14 5.83 -11.05
N PHE A 191 -0.66 5.15 -10.03
CA PHE A 191 -1.80 4.26 -10.13
C PHE A 191 -3.00 4.84 -9.39
N TYR A 192 -4.14 5.03 -10.08
CA TYR A 192 -5.37 5.52 -9.49
C TYR A 192 -6.25 4.35 -9.06
N ASP A 193 -6.04 3.87 -7.84
CA ASP A 193 -6.71 2.71 -7.25
C ASP A 193 -7.79 3.06 -6.23
N GLY A 194 -7.96 4.34 -5.91
CA GLY A 194 -8.93 4.82 -4.95
C GLY A 194 -9.43 6.21 -5.26
N GLY A 195 -10.72 6.42 -5.04
CA GLY A 195 -11.41 7.65 -5.36
C GLY A 195 -12.86 7.62 -4.91
N LEU A 196 -13.68 8.48 -5.50
CA LEU A 196 -15.12 8.53 -5.25
C LEU A 196 -15.79 7.28 -5.84
N LEU A 197 -16.34 6.43 -4.99
CA LEU A 197 -17.28 5.37 -5.36
C LEU A 197 -18.71 5.93 -5.28
N LEU A 198 -19.50 5.72 -6.34
CA LEU A 198 -20.87 6.24 -6.40
C LEU A 198 -21.78 5.26 -7.16
N ARG A 199 -23.03 5.17 -6.73
CA ARG A 199 -24.09 4.33 -7.32
C ARG A 199 -24.46 4.79 -8.74
N GLU A 200 -23.89 4.14 -9.74
CA GLU A 200 -24.13 4.44 -11.16
C GLU A 200 -25.59 4.19 -11.58
N ASP A 201 -26.22 3.14 -11.02
CA ASP A 201 -27.63 2.84 -11.26
C ASP A 201 -28.57 3.98 -10.82
N PHE A 202 -28.23 4.66 -9.70
CA PHE A 202 -28.97 5.84 -9.26
C PHE A 202 -28.76 7.03 -10.21
N LEU A 203 -27.52 7.29 -10.65
CA LEU A 203 -27.24 8.36 -11.62
C LEU A 203 -28.06 8.16 -12.90
N LYS A 204 -28.00 6.96 -13.47
CA LYS A 204 -28.75 6.61 -14.69
C LYS A 204 -30.27 6.75 -14.50
N LYS A 205 -30.81 6.27 -13.38
CA LYS A 205 -32.23 6.40 -13.04
C LYS A 205 -32.69 7.86 -13.01
N LYS A 206 -31.84 8.76 -12.51
CA LYS A 206 -32.14 10.19 -12.34
C LYS A 206 -31.72 11.06 -13.51
N GLY A 207 -30.96 10.55 -14.46
CA GLY A 207 -30.41 11.31 -15.56
C GLY A 207 -29.26 12.23 -15.16
N PHE A 208 -28.56 11.93 -14.05
CA PHE A 208 -27.34 12.63 -13.69
C PHE A 208 -26.17 12.17 -14.57
N SER A 209 -25.34 13.10 -14.96
CA SER A 209 -23.99 12.79 -15.48
C SER A 209 -23.04 12.41 -14.34
N ALA A 210 -21.89 11.82 -14.69
CA ALA A 210 -20.78 11.63 -13.74
C ALA A 210 -20.42 12.97 -13.09
N PRO A 211 -20.28 13.03 -11.75
CA PRO A 211 -19.93 14.27 -11.07
C PRO A 211 -18.50 14.68 -11.46
N LYS A 212 -18.30 15.97 -11.72
CA LYS A 212 -16.99 16.56 -12.00
C LYS A 212 -16.52 17.48 -10.88
N THR A 213 -17.45 18.04 -10.12
CA THR A 213 -17.18 18.99 -9.04
C THR A 213 -17.79 18.52 -7.72
N PHE A 214 -17.33 19.09 -6.61
CA PHE A 214 -17.96 18.87 -5.30
C PHE A 214 -19.41 19.37 -5.27
N ASP A 215 -19.76 20.39 -6.07
CA ASP A 215 -21.14 20.89 -6.17
C ASP A 215 -22.06 19.89 -6.94
N ASP A 216 -21.53 19.20 -7.96
CA ASP A 216 -22.27 18.12 -8.61
C ASP A 216 -22.56 16.97 -7.66
N LEU A 217 -21.54 16.56 -6.87
CA LEU A 217 -21.72 15.54 -5.83
C LEU A 217 -22.79 15.98 -4.82
N TYR A 218 -22.72 17.21 -4.34
CA TYR A 218 -23.73 17.76 -3.40
C TYR A 218 -25.16 17.64 -3.96
N LYS A 219 -25.39 18.02 -5.21
CA LYS A 219 -26.71 17.90 -5.89
C LYS A 219 -27.19 16.46 -5.96
N ILE A 220 -26.31 15.53 -6.27
CA ILE A 220 -26.60 14.09 -6.33
C ILE A 220 -26.99 13.56 -4.95
N LEU A 221 -26.18 13.85 -3.92
CA LEU A 221 -26.45 13.42 -2.55
C LEU A 221 -27.79 13.97 -2.03
N LYS A 222 -28.09 15.25 -2.35
CA LYS A 222 -29.34 15.90 -1.96
C LYS A 222 -30.55 15.26 -2.63
N ALA A 223 -30.47 14.98 -3.94
CA ALA A 223 -31.54 14.31 -4.65
C ALA A 223 -31.81 12.89 -4.11
N TYR A 224 -30.78 12.18 -3.68
CA TYR A 224 -30.95 10.89 -3.03
C TYR A 224 -31.61 11.00 -1.65
N LYS A 225 -31.18 11.97 -0.84
CA LYS A 225 -31.76 12.24 0.48
C LYS A 225 -33.24 12.60 0.42
N GLU A 226 -33.65 13.37 -0.58
CA GLU A 226 -35.06 13.74 -0.81
C GLU A 226 -35.95 12.52 -1.10
N GLU A 227 -35.46 11.54 -1.87
CA GLU A 227 -36.16 10.28 -2.10
C GLU A 227 -36.09 9.32 -0.91
N ASN A 228 -35.01 9.37 -0.16
CA ASN A 228 -34.70 8.44 0.94
C ASN A 228 -34.41 9.23 2.23
N PRO A 229 -35.41 9.82 2.87
CA PRO A 229 -35.20 10.77 4.00
C PRO A 229 -34.44 10.17 5.20
N LYS A 230 -34.43 8.84 5.35
CA LYS A 230 -33.70 8.13 6.42
C LYS A 230 -32.26 7.78 6.06
N SER A 231 -31.84 7.99 4.81
CA SER A 231 -30.49 7.68 4.34
C SER A 231 -29.44 8.68 4.85
N TYR A 232 -28.20 8.26 4.79
CA TYR A 232 -27.02 9.13 4.84
C TYR A 232 -26.26 8.93 3.53
N PRO A 233 -26.53 9.74 2.49
CA PRO A 233 -26.06 9.45 1.14
C PRO A 233 -24.57 9.26 0.98
N LEU A 234 -23.74 9.89 1.84
CA LEU A 234 -22.29 9.76 1.86
C LEU A 234 -21.83 9.07 3.16
N THR A 235 -21.19 7.91 3.05
CA THR A 235 -20.49 7.24 4.14
C THR A 235 -18.98 7.26 3.91
N ILE A 236 -18.17 6.95 4.92
CA ILE A 236 -16.70 7.03 4.86
C ILE A 236 -16.09 5.73 5.37
N LEU A 237 -15.25 5.11 4.55
CA LEU A 237 -14.49 3.92 4.94
C LEU A 237 -13.39 4.30 5.95
N ALA A 238 -13.30 3.57 7.05
CA ALA A 238 -12.23 3.70 8.06
C ALA A 238 -12.01 5.12 8.63
N GLY A 239 -13.04 5.97 8.58
CA GLY A 239 -13.04 7.28 9.22
C GLY A 239 -12.45 8.42 8.39
N PRO A 240 -12.35 9.63 8.97
CA PRO A 240 -12.14 10.87 8.23
C PRO A 240 -10.79 10.97 7.50
N ARG A 241 -9.78 10.21 7.91
CA ARG A 241 -8.45 10.22 7.25
C ARG A 241 -8.50 9.77 5.79
N VAL A 242 -9.36 8.79 5.46
CA VAL A 242 -9.57 8.36 4.08
C VAL A 242 -10.22 9.49 3.28
N LEU A 243 -11.22 10.17 3.86
CA LEU A 243 -11.81 11.34 3.23
C LEU A 243 -10.77 12.42 2.94
N TYR A 244 -9.97 12.82 3.95
CA TYR A 244 -8.94 13.86 3.80
C TYR A 244 -7.95 13.52 2.69
N ARG A 245 -7.47 12.29 2.66
CA ARG A 245 -6.50 11.79 1.67
C ARG A 245 -6.98 11.99 0.22
N PHE A 246 -8.24 11.70 -0.06
CA PHE A 246 -8.77 11.74 -1.42
C PHE A 246 -9.37 13.10 -1.82
N THR A 247 -9.68 13.98 -0.87
CA THR A 247 -10.45 15.19 -1.16
C THR A 247 -9.71 16.50 -0.89
N MET A 248 -8.87 16.56 0.14
CA MET A 248 -8.13 17.79 0.47
C MET A 248 -7.20 18.27 -0.66
N PRO A 249 -6.54 17.41 -1.45
CA PRO A 249 -5.69 17.88 -2.55
C PRO A 249 -6.44 18.75 -3.56
N SER A 250 -7.71 18.49 -3.84
CA SER A 250 -8.53 19.36 -4.72
C SER A 250 -8.82 20.75 -4.11
N PHE A 251 -8.63 20.91 -2.80
CA PHE A 251 -8.65 22.21 -2.13
C PHE A 251 -7.24 22.83 -2.01
N GLY A 252 -6.21 22.15 -2.55
CA GLY A 252 -4.82 22.61 -2.51
C GLY A 252 -4.17 22.48 -1.15
N ILE A 253 -4.62 21.54 -0.34
CA ILE A 253 -4.06 21.21 0.98
C ILE A 253 -3.88 19.70 1.14
N SER A 254 -2.99 19.31 2.03
CA SER A 254 -2.82 17.93 2.50
C SER A 254 -2.39 17.99 3.96
N VAL A 255 -3.32 17.79 4.88
CA VAL A 255 -3.09 17.93 6.31
C VAL A 255 -3.73 16.79 7.09
N GLY A 256 -3.28 16.58 8.32
CA GLY A 256 -3.82 15.57 9.21
C GLY A 256 -2.76 14.60 9.71
N LYS A 257 -3.21 13.52 10.34
CA LYS A 257 -2.35 12.49 10.89
C LYS A 257 -2.00 11.45 9.83
N ASN A 258 -0.72 11.22 9.61
CA ASN A 258 -0.26 10.14 8.73
C ASN A 258 -0.66 8.79 9.33
N SER A 259 -1.28 7.93 8.53
CA SER A 259 -1.79 6.63 9.00
C SER A 259 -0.69 5.63 9.36
N SER A 260 0.49 5.77 8.77
CA SER A 260 1.61 4.85 9.01
C SER A 260 2.50 5.30 10.17
N SER A 261 2.89 6.58 10.18
CA SER A 261 3.83 7.12 11.18
C SER A 261 3.14 7.79 12.38
N GLY A 262 1.84 8.10 12.27
CA GLY A 262 1.13 8.90 13.26
C GLY A 262 1.53 10.38 13.30
N SER A 263 2.51 10.79 12.48
CA SER A 263 3.01 12.15 12.41
C SER A 263 2.04 13.12 11.74
N TYR A 264 2.20 14.40 12.02
CA TYR A 264 1.44 15.46 11.37
C TYR A 264 1.95 15.69 9.95
N THR A 265 1.02 15.79 9.00
CA THR A 265 1.32 16.08 7.60
C THR A 265 1.17 17.59 7.33
N LEU A 266 2.18 18.20 6.73
CA LEU A 266 2.15 19.57 6.20
C LEU A 266 1.73 19.56 4.74
N SER A 267 1.06 20.63 4.30
CA SER A 267 0.80 20.88 2.89
C SER A 267 2.06 21.33 2.16
N TYR A 268 2.14 21.01 0.86
CA TYR A 268 3.28 21.38 0.01
C TYR A 268 2.79 22.17 -1.21
N ASP A 269 3.42 23.32 -1.45
CA ASP A 269 3.19 24.15 -2.64
C ASP A 269 4.19 23.72 -3.73
N TYR A 270 3.68 23.06 -4.76
CA TYR A 270 4.50 22.50 -5.85
C TYR A 270 5.11 23.58 -6.75
N ASP A 271 4.48 24.75 -6.85
CA ASP A 271 4.97 25.87 -7.65
C ASP A 271 6.13 26.58 -6.93
N LYS A 272 5.97 26.85 -5.65
CA LYS A 272 7.00 27.47 -4.81
C LYS A 272 8.06 26.49 -4.31
N LYS A 273 7.76 25.18 -4.36
CA LYS A 273 8.60 24.09 -3.84
C LYS A 273 8.91 24.24 -2.35
N GLU A 274 7.90 24.59 -1.56
CA GLU A 274 8.00 24.76 -0.12
C GLU A 274 6.80 24.18 0.62
N TYR A 275 7.01 23.80 1.87
CA TYR A 275 5.94 23.44 2.77
C TYR A 275 5.23 24.68 3.32
N PHE A 276 3.93 24.57 3.59
CA PHE A 276 3.13 25.61 4.20
C PHE A 276 2.13 25.07 5.22
N THR A 277 1.63 25.95 6.08
CA THR A 277 0.71 25.64 7.19
C THR A 277 -0.72 25.48 6.69
N GLY A 278 -0.96 24.54 5.79
CA GLY A 278 -2.26 24.36 5.12
C GLY A 278 -3.44 24.16 6.09
N ALA A 279 -3.21 23.62 7.29
CA ALA A 279 -4.28 23.43 8.28
C ALA A 279 -4.91 24.73 8.77
N ILE A 280 -4.17 25.82 8.79
CA ILE A 280 -4.64 27.14 9.24
C ILE A 280 -4.84 28.12 8.08
N ASP A 281 -4.81 27.62 6.84
CA ASP A 281 -5.07 28.36 5.62
C ASP A 281 -6.58 28.49 5.34
N ASP A 282 -6.99 29.53 4.63
CA ASP A 282 -8.38 29.74 4.24
C ASP A 282 -8.94 28.59 3.39
N LYS A 283 -8.09 27.88 2.63
CA LYS A 283 -8.45 26.66 1.88
C LYS A 283 -8.96 25.54 2.81
N CYS A 284 -8.34 25.41 3.99
CA CYS A 284 -8.79 24.43 4.99
C CYS A 284 -10.13 24.86 5.63
N LYS A 285 -10.31 26.16 5.84
CA LYS A 285 -11.58 26.71 6.29
C LYS A 285 -12.70 26.42 5.29
N GLU A 286 -12.47 26.63 4.00
CA GLU A 286 -13.42 26.33 2.92
C GLU A 286 -13.74 24.83 2.87
N TYR A 287 -12.72 23.97 3.00
CA TYR A 287 -12.89 22.52 3.08
C TYR A 287 -13.84 22.12 4.21
N PHE A 288 -13.59 22.58 5.43
CA PHE A 288 -14.46 22.25 6.56
C PHE A 288 -15.86 22.83 6.41
N ALA A 289 -16.01 24.03 5.84
CA ALA A 289 -17.32 24.62 5.59
C ALA A 289 -18.18 23.76 4.66
N PHE A 290 -17.57 23.19 3.61
CA PHE A 290 -18.25 22.28 2.70
C PHE A 290 -18.73 21.01 3.41
N PHE A 291 -17.86 20.31 4.13
CA PHE A 291 -18.23 19.06 4.80
C PHE A 291 -19.17 19.26 6.00
N ALA A 292 -19.03 20.38 6.71
CA ALA A 292 -19.98 20.79 7.75
C ALA A 292 -21.39 21.02 7.19
N LYS A 293 -21.50 21.60 5.99
CA LYS A 293 -22.77 21.75 5.28
C LYS A 293 -23.38 20.38 4.97
N LEU A 294 -22.59 19.43 4.44
CA LEU A 294 -23.07 18.07 4.15
C LEU A 294 -23.58 17.39 5.43
N TYR A 295 -22.83 17.49 6.52
CA TYR A 295 -23.21 16.90 7.81
C TYR A 295 -24.49 17.52 8.37
N LYS A 296 -24.56 18.84 8.38
CA LYS A 296 -25.75 19.61 8.86
C LYS A 296 -27.02 19.25 8.08
N GLU A 297 -26.92 19.01 6.78
CA GLU A 297 -28.05 18.64 5.94
C GLU A 297 -28.36 17.13 5.98
N GLY A 298 -27.64 16.35 6.80
CA GLY A 298 -27.80 14.90 6.94
C GLY A 298 -27.43 14.14 5.69
N LEU A 299 -26.54 14.70 4.86
CA LEU A 299 -25.99 14.07 3.66
C LEU A 299 -24.76 13.22 3.95
N LEU A 300 -24.06 13.48 5.04
CA LEU A 300 -22.91 12.75 5.51
C LEU A 300 -23.30 11.86 6.70
N ASP A 301 -22.74 10.67 6.78
CA ASP A 301 -22.95 9.70 7.85
C ASP A 301 -22.66 10.35 9.22
N PRO A 302 -23.60 10.33 10.17
CA PRO A 302 -23.42 10.95 11.48
C PRO A 302 -22.31 10.30 12.32
N GLU A 303 -21.93 9.07 12.02
CA GLU A 303 -20.85 8.33 12.71
C GLU A 303 -19.51 8.46 11.98
N MET A 304 -19.38 9.40 11.03
CA MET A 304 -18.18 9.55 10.20
C MET A 304 -16.89 9.81 10.99
N ALA A 305 -16.99 10.37 12.19
CA ALA A 305 -15.84 10.63 13.05
C ALA A 305 -15.27 9.36 13.71
N ASP A 306 -16.12 8.36 13.91
CA ASP A 306 -15.70 7.06 14.43
C ASP A 306 -15.21 6.15 13.29
N PRO A 307 -14.11 5.41 13.47
CA PRO A 307 -13.69 4.43 12.48
C PRO A 307 -14.80 3.40 12.26
N ILE A 308 -15.49 3.49 11.12
CA ILE A 308 -16.49 2.50 10.73
C ILE A 308 -15.75 1.27 10.23
N ASP A 309 -16.07 0.09 10.78
CA ASP A 309 -15.50 -1.16 10.27
C ASP A 309 -15.94 -1.41 8.81
N GLY A 310 -15.13 -2.18 8.08
CA GLY A 310 -15.36 -2.43 6.66
C GLY A 310 -16.70 -3.10 6.37
N ASP A 311 -17.19 -3.98 7.27
CA ASP A 311 -18.45 -4.70 7.08
C ASP A 311 -19.64 -3.75 7.21
N LYS A 312 -19.62 -2.85 8.21
CA LYS A 312 -20.66 -1.83 8.38
C LYS A 312 -20.68 -0.86 7.22
N TRP A 313 -19.51 -0.40 6.78
CA TRP A 313 -19.36 0.46 5.62
C TRP A 313 -19.92 -0.19 4.34
N ALA A 314 -19.51 -1.43 4.04
CA ALA A 314 -19.97 -2.18 2.88
C ALA A 314 -21.50 -2.37 2.91
N LYS A 315 -22.05 -2.68 4.09
CA LYS A 315 -23.49 -2.82 4.30
C LYS A 315 -24.25 -1.52 4.00
N CYS A 316 -23.78 -0.37 4.47
CA CYS A 316 -24.44 0.92 4.21
C CYS A 316 -24.56 1.22 2.71
N LEU A 317 -23.56 0.88 1.91
CA LEU A 317 -23.63 1.00 0.46
C LEU A 317 -24.55 -0.07 -0.15
N ALA A 318 -24.39 -1.34 0.24
CA ALA A 318 -25.11 -2.46 -0.34
C ALA A 318 -26.63 -2.42 -0.09
N ASP A 319 -27.07 -1.91 1.06
CA ASP A 319 -28.51 -1.80 1.41
C ASP A 319 -29.14 -0.44 1.00
N GLY A 320 -28.34 0.50 0.48
CA GLY A 320 -28.81 1.80 0.02
C GLY A 320 -29.00 2.83 1.13
N THR A 321 -28.48 2.60 2.34
CA THR A 321 -28.38 3.64 3.38
C THR A 321 -27.49 4.77 2.86
N SER A 322 -26.43 4.44 2.09
CA SER A 322 -25.54 5.38 1.41
C SER A 322 -25.42 5.03 -0.07
N ILE A 323 -25.06 6.02 -0.90
CA ILE A 323 -24.82 5.85 -2.34
C ILE A 323 -23.41 6.23 -2.77
N ALA A 324 -22.65 6.88 -1.89
CA ALA A 324 -21.33 7.40 -2.18
C ALA A 324 -20.37 7.14 -1.03
N SER A 325 -19.10 6.96 -1.37
CA SER A 325 -17.98 6.92 -0.42
C SER A 325 -16.66 7.20 -1.15
N TRP A 326 -15.64 7.63 -0.43
CA TRP A 326 -14.27 7.52 -0.92
C TRP A 326 -13.66 6.22 -0.40
N ALA A 327 -13.21 5.38 -1.32
CA ALA A 327 -12.60 4.08 -1.02
C ALA A 327 -11.77 3.56 -2.20
N TYR A 328 -11.23 2.34 -2.06
CA TYR A 328 -10.43 1.69 -3.07
C TYR A 328 -11.30 0.87 -4.04
N TYR A 329 -10.83 0.75 -5.28
CA TYR A 329 -11.55 0.06 -6.35
C TYR A 329 -11.83 -1.42 -6.03
N ASP A 330 -10.91 -2.11 -5.39
CA ASP A 330 -11.03 -3.52 -5.02
C ASP A 330 -12.19 -3.83 -4.06
N GLN A 331 -12.75 -2.80 -3.42
CA GLN A 331 -13.93 -2.95 -2.54
C GLN A 331 -15.24 -3.07 -3.32
N ILE A 332 -15.30 -2.62 -4.57
CA ILE A 332 -16.54 -2.56 -5.37
C ILE A 332 -17.19 -3.94 -5.48
N GLY A 333 -16.42 -4.96 -5.87
CA GLY A 333 -16.95 -6.33 -6.07
C GLY A 333 -17.61 -6.91 -4.84
N GLY A 334 -17.02 -6.71 -3.66
CA GLY A 334 -17.57 -7.17 -2.39
C GLY A 334 -18.90 -6.48 -2.04
N VAL A 335 -18.98 -5.17 -2.24
CA VAL A 335 -20.20 -4.38 -2.00
C VAL A 335 -21.31 -4.79 -2.98
N GLU A 336 -20.99 -4.95 -4.27
CA GLU A 336 -21.96 -5.38 -5.30
C GLU A 336 -22.51 -6.77 -5.00
N ALA A 337 -21.65 -7.72 -4.60
CA ALA A 337 -22.05 -9.08 -4.24
C ALA A 337 -22.94 -9.14 -2.99
N ALA A 338 -22.77 -8.22 -2.05
CA ALA A 338 -23.58 -8.13 -0.83
C ALA A 338 -24.93 -7.45 -1.04
N SER A 339 -25.15 -6.76 -2.17
CA SER A 339 -26.37 -6.00 -2.40
C SER A 339 -27.52 -6.86 -2.93
N ASN A 340 -28.71 -6.66 -2.35
CA ASN A 340 -29.98 -7.23 -2.83
C ASN A 340 -30.77 -6.24 -3.71
N ILE A 341 -30.25 -5.07 -4.01
CA ILE A 341 -30.91 -4.05 -4.82
C ILE A 341 -30.81 -4.44 -6.29
N LYS A 342 -31.95 -4.59 -6.95
CA LYS A 342 -31.98 -4.97 -8.37
C LYS A 342 -31.30 -3.92 -9.24
N GLY A 343 -30.30 -4.37 -9.99
CA GLY A 343 -29.52 -3.51 -10.89
C GLY A 343 -28.50 -2.61 -10.19
N PHE A 344 -28.19 -2.91 -8.92
CA PHE A 344 -27.15 -2.23 -8.17
C PHE A 344 -25.84 -2.21 -8.98
N LYS A 345 -25.24 -1.04 -9.10
CA LYS A 345 -23.94 -0.86 -9.73
C LYS A 345 -23.17 0.26 -9.04
N LEU A 346 -22.02 -0.08 -8.50
CA LEU A 346 -21.08 0.86 -7.91
C LEU A 346 -19.95 1.14 -8.92
N GLN A 347 -19.54 2.38 -9.06
CA GLN A 347 -18.46 2.77 -9.97
C GLN A 347 -17.54 3.78 -9.30
N MET A 348 -16.23 3.70 -9.62
CA MET A 348 -15.25 4.72 -9.23
C MET A 348 -15.22 5.84 -10.28
N TYR A 349 -15.05 7.07 -9.80
CA TYR A 349 -15.00 8.30 -10.62
C TYR A 349 -13.66 9.02 -10.41
N ALA A 350 -13.29 9.83 -11.40
CA ALA A 350 -12.11 10.69 -11.33
C ALA A 350 -12.17 11.66 -10.14
N PRO A 351 -11.04 12.22 -9.71
CA PRO A 351 -11.02 13.24 -8.68
C PRO A 351 -11.94 14.39 -9.02
N LEU A 352 -12.69 14.86 -8.03
CA LEU A 352 -13.59 16.01 -8.21
C LEU A 352 -12.78 17.31 -8.23
N GLU A 353 -13.15 18.21 -9.15
CA GLU A 353 -12.62 19.55 -9.19
C GLU A 353 -13.07 20.36 -7.97
N GLY A 354 -12.10 20.86 -7.23
CA GLY A 354 -12.25 21.81 -6.14
C GLY A 354 -11.59 23.15 -6.48
N PRO A 355 -11.42 24.06 -5.51
CA PRO A 355 -10.85 25.38 -5.74
C PRO A 355 -9.42 25.38 -6.32
N SER A 356 -8.68 24.31 -6.14
CA SER A 356 -7.29 24.16 -6.62
C SER A 356 -7.14 23.19 -7.79
N GLY A 357 -8.23 22.71 -8.37
CA GLY A 357 -8.24 21.73 -9.47
C GLY A 357 -8.76 20.36 -9.03
N ALA A 358 -8.65 19.39 -9.92
CA ALA A 358 -9.08 18.01 -9.69
C ALA A 358 -7.87 17.15 -9.30
N HIS A 359 -7.60 17.04 -8.01
CA HIS A 359 -6.44 16.34 -7.49
C HIS A 359 -6.84 15.22 -6.52
N THR A 360 -5.97 14.23 -6.37
CA THR A 360 -6.06 13.19 -5.36
C THR A 360 -4.74 13.10 -4.57
N GLN A 361 -4.66 12.14 -3.66
CA GLN A 361 -3.44 11.96 -2.84
C GLN A 361 -2.18 11.86 -3.72
N PRO A 362 -1.08 12.50 -3.33
CA PRO A 362 0.20 12.32 -3.98
C PRO A 362 0.65 10.86 -3.95
N ARG A 363 1.29 10.40 -5.01
CA ARG A 363 1.79 9.03 -5.13
C ARG A 363 3.28 9.03 -5.41
N SER A 364 4.01 8.17 -4.72
CA SER A 364 5.40 7.89 -5.04
C SER A 364 5.47 6.85 -6.16
N ARG A 365 6.46 6.98 -7.03
CA ARG A 365 6.84 5.94 -7.99
C ARG A 365 7.84 4.93 -7.40
N THR A 366 8.21 5.12 -6.12
CA THR A 366 9.09 4.24 -5.36
C THR A 366 8.48 4.01 -3.98
N VAL A 367 8.15 2.77 -3.63
CA VAL A 367 7.43 2.44 -2.38
C VAL A 367 8.03 1.20 -1.75
N GLY A 368 8.24 1.23 -0.43
CA GLY A 368 8.74 0.07 0.29
C GLY A 368 10.06 -0.45 -0.29
N GLY A 369 10.28 -1.75 -0.24
CA GLY A 369 11.41 -2.36 -0.92
C GLY A 369 12.10 -3.47 -0.13
N ILE A 370 13.30 -3.80 -0.56
CA ILE A 370 14.12 -4.88 -0.01
C ILE A 370 15.34 -4.30 0.66
N MET A 371 15.56 -4.65 1.93
CA MET A 371 16.76 -4.24 2.66
C MET A 371 17.54 -5.46 3.18
N PHE A 372 18.83 -5.26 3.39
CA PHE A 372 19.75 -6.27 3.93
C PHE A 372 20.26 -5.81 5.28
N PRO A 373 20.00 -6.55 6.37
CA PRO A 373 20.67 -6.32 7.64
C PRO A 373 22.19 -6.44 7.50
N THR A 374 22.96 -5.64 8.22
CA THR A 374 24.43 -5.70 8.14
C THR A 374 25.00 -7.06 8.54
N SER A 375 24.27 -7.84 9.37
CA SER A 375 24.64 -9.22 9.69
C SER A 375 24.81 -10.10 8.45
N THR A 376 24.09 -9.82 7.36
CA THR A 376 24.17 -10.58 6.10
C THR A 376 25.55 -10.46 5.44
N THR A 377 26.28 -9.35 5.67
CA THR A 377 27.66 -9.18 5.16
C THR A 377 28.65 -10.19 5.74
N LYS A 378 28.31 -10.84 6.85
CA LYS A 378 29.16 -11.88 7.46
C LYS A 378 29.10 -13.22 6.71
N ARG A 379 28.16 -13.37 5.79
CA ARG A 379 28.05 -14.55 4.93
C ARG A 379 29.19 -14.55 3.89
N ALA A 380 29.82 -15.70 3.70
CA ALA A 380 30.86 -15.85 2.69
C ALA A 380 30.33 -15.70 1.24
N ASP A 381 29.03 -15.90 1.05
CA ASP A 381 28.30 -15.79 -0.21
C ASP A 381 27.44 -14.53 -0.31
N PHE A 382 27.76 -13.47 0.45
CA PHE A 382 26.95 -12.24 0.50
C PHE A 382 26.70 -11.62 -0.88
N GLU A 383 27.71 -11.54 -1.74
CA GLU A 383 27.52 -11.06 -3.13
C GLU A 383 26.46 -11.90 -3.86
N GLN A 384 26.54 -13.23 -3.73
CA GLN A 384 25.57 -14.11 -4.39
C GLN A 384 24.16 -13.92 -3.84
N VAL A 385 24.00 -13.71 -2.53
CA VAL A 385 22.71 -13.39 -1.92
C VAL A 385 22.11 -12.14 -2.54
N VAL A 386 22.88 -11.04 -2.63
CA VAL A 386 22.40 -9.78 -3.23
C VAL A 386 22.03 -9.98 -4.70
N ARG A 387 22.88 -10.61 -5.50
CA ARG A 387 22.63 -10.88 -6.93
C ARG A 387 21.38 -11.76 -7.13
N LYS A 388 21.17 -12.75 -6.26
CA LYS A 388 20.01 -13.64 -6.36
C LYS A 388 18.72 -12.96 -5.95
N ILE A 389 18.74 -12.06 -5.00
CA ILE A 389 17.60 -11.23 -4.64
C ILE A 389 17.29 -10.22 -5.75
N ASP A 390 18.29 -9.58 -6.36
CA ASP A 390 18.12 -8.75 -7.54
C ASP A 390 17.47 -9.51 -8.71
N GLU A 391 17.97 -10.72 -9.01
CA GLU A 391 17.41 -11.59 -10.04
C GLU A 391 15.96 -12.01 -9.72
N MET A 392 15.68 -12.40 -8.47
CA MET A 392 14.39 -12.91 -8.03
C MET A 392 13.28 -11.86 -8.12
N PHE A 393 13.58 -10.62 -7.75
CA PHE A 393 12.56 -9.58 -7.63
C PHE A 393 12.56 -8.55 -8.76
N TYR A 394 13.68 -8.42 -9.51
CA TYR A 394 13.81 -7.37 -10.52
C TYR A 394 14.18 -7.89 -11.93
N SER A 395 14.49 -9.16 -12.15
CA SER A 395 14.65 -9.63 -13.54
C SER A 395 13.32 -9.48 -14.31
N GLU A 396 13.39 -9.20 -15.62
CA GLU A 396 12.16 -9.03 -16.44
C GLU A 396 11.26 -10.28 -16.42
N GLU A 397 11.86 -11.47 -16.38
CA GLU A 397 11.15 -12.74 -16.30
C GLU A 397 10.39 -12.85 -14.97
N ASN A 398 11.07 -12.67 -13.83
CA ASN A 398 10.46 -12.84 -12.52
C ASN A 398 9.52 -11.68 -12.17
N ALA A 399 9.77 -10.45 -12.65
CA ALA A 399 8.83 -9.34 -12.52
C ALA A 399 7.47 -9.67 -13.16
N LYS A 400 7.47 -10.37 -14.32
CA LYS A 400 6.23 -10.88 -14.92
C LYS A 400 5.58 -11.98 -14.10
N VAL A 401 6.36 -12.88 -13.51
CA VAL A 401 5.83 -13.93 -12.62
C VAL A 401 5.15 -13.30 -11.40
N TRP A 402 5.79 -12.33 -10.76
CA TRP A 402 5.18 -11.63 -9.62
C TRP A 402 3.90 -10.87 -10.00
N CYS A 403 3.82 -10.34 -11.22
CA CYS A 403 2.65 -9.61 -11.72
C CYS A 403 1.55 -10.54 -12.25
N LEU A 404 1.88 -11.43 -13.19
CA LEU A 404 0.90 -12.19 -14.00
C LEU A 404 0.79 -13.67 -13.60
N GLY A 405 1.68 -14.15 -12.75
CA GLY A 405 1.81 -15.58 -12.48
C GLY A 405 2.59 -16.30 -13.60
N VAL A 406 2.13 -17.47 -13.99
CA VAL A 406 2.83 -18.36 -14.93
C VAL A 406 2.00 -18.58 -16.19
N GLU A 407 2.61 -18.34 -17.35
CA GLU A 407 1.96 -18.61 -18.64
C GLU A 407 1.62 -20.10 -18.79
N GLY A 408 0.44 -20.37 -19.29
CA GLY A 408 -0.13 -21.72 -19.37
C GLY A 408 -0.83 -22.19 -18.09
N VAL A 409 -0.68 -21.45 -16.96
CA VAL A 409 -1.35 -21.76 -15.69
C VAL A 409 -2.33 -20.65 -15.33
N THR A 410 -1.84 -19.43 -15.06
CA THR A 410 -2.69 -18.29 -14.68
C THR A 410 -3.23 -17.54 -15.90
N TYR A 411 -2.46 -17.46 -16.97
CA TYR A 411 -2.84 -16.79 -18.21
C TYR A 411 -2.24 -17.49 -19.43
N LYS A 412 -2.70 -17.10 -20.61
CA LYS A 412 -2.10 -17.42 -21.91
C LYS A 412 -2.03 -16.17 -22.78
N MET A 413 -1.13 -16.16 -23.74
CA MET A 413 -1.09 -15.12 -24.76
C MET A 413 -2.00 -15.50 -25.93
N GLU A 414 -2.90 -14.62 -26.34
CA GLU A 414 -3.67 -14.71 -27.60
C GLU A 414 -3.29 -13.50 -28.49
N GLY A 415 -2.30 -13.70 -29.35
CA GLY A 415 -1.59 -12.59 -29.99
C GLY A 415 -0.87 -11.75 -28.94
N ASP A 416 -1.14 -10.45 -28.92
CA ASP A 416 -0.57 -9.53 -27.92
C ASP A 416 -1.44 -9.38 -26.65
N LYS A 417 -2.53 -10.16 -26.54
CA LYS A 417 -3.46 -10.04 -25.40
C LYS A 417 -3.17 -11.09 -24.34
N ILE A 418 -3.17 -10.65 -23.08
CA ILE A 418 -3.17 -11.53 -21.90
C ILE A 418 -4.61 -11.99 -21.67
N VAL A 419 -4.83 -13.30 -21.66
CA VAL A 419 -6.12 -13.93 -21.36
C VAL A 419 -5.94 -14.83 -20.14
N TYR A 420 -6.54 -14.43 -19.04
CA TYR A 420 -6.49 -15.20 -17.80
C TYR A 420 -7.29 -16.50 -17.92
N ASN A 421 -6.96 -17.50 -17.11
CA ASN A 421 -7.70 -18.75 -17.06
C ASN A 421 -9.17 -18.53 -16.64
N GLU A 422 -10.03 -19.53 -16.91
CA GLU A 422 -11.47 -19.41 -16.72
C GLU A 422 -11.86 -19.21 -15.24
N GLU A 423 -11.10 -19.76 -14.30
CA GLU A 423 -11.31 -19.62 -12.86
C GLU A 423 -11.07 -18.18 -12.43
N LEU A 424 -9.99 -17.56 -12.85
CA LEU A 424 -9.68 -16.16 -12.57
C LEU A 424 -10.70 -15.22 -13.20
N GLN A 425 -11.14 -15.48 -14.43
CA GLN A 425 -12.17 -14.66 -15.09
C GLN A 425 -13.52 -14.68 -14.37
N LYS A 426 -13.83 -15.77 -13.67
CA LYS A 426 -15.07 -15.95 -12.90
C LYS A 426 -14.94 -15.61 -11.42
N ALA A 427 -13.77 -15.14 -10.99
CA ALA A 427 -13.51 -14.85 -9.58
C ALA A 427 -14.45 -13.78 -9.04
N PRO A 428 -15.18 -14.04 -7.94
CA PRO A 428 -16.19 -13.10 -7.43
C PRO A 428 -15.60 -11.78 -6.95
N ASN A 429 -14.35 -11.80 -6.48
CA ASN A 429 -13.63 -10.61 -6.00
C ASN A 429 -12.70 -10.00 -7.07
N GLY A 430 -12.86 -10.41 -8.34
CA GLY A 430 -12.03 -9.98 -9.46
C GLY A 430 -10.70 -10.69 -9.56
N ILE A 431 -10.10 -10.61 -10.76
CA ILE A 431 -8.86 -11.32 -11.12
C ILE A 431 -7.72 -10.91 -10.19
N PHE A 432 -7.53 -9.62 -9.96
CA PHE A 432 -6.43 -9.09 -9.14
C PHE A 432 -6.40 -9.74 -7.74
N LYS A 433 -7.53 -9.68 -7.02
CA LYS A 433 -7.61 -10.24 -5.66
C LYS A 433 -7.43 -11.75 -5.63
N GLN A 434 -8.03 -12.46 -6.59
CA GLN A 434 -7.92 -13.91 -6.68
C GLN A 434 -6.49 -14.36 -6.96
N MET A 435 -5.78 -13.63 -7.85
CA MET A 435 -4.36 -13.89 -8.14
C MET A 435 -3.47 -13.73 -6.91
N GLN A 436 -3.74 -12.73 -6.07
CA GLN A 436 -3.01 -12.57 -4.81
C GLN A 436 -3.25 -13.75 -3.86
N VAL A 437 -4.51 -14.13 -3.68
CA VAL A 437 -4.91 -15.16 -2.68
C VAL A 437 -4.43 -16.56 -3.08
N ASP A 438 -4.59 -16.95 -4.35
CA ASP A 438 -4.36 -18.33 -4.79
C ASP A 438 -2.95 -18.55 -5.33
N TYR A 439 -2.37 -17.54 -5.97
CA TYR A 439 -1.09 -17.70 -6.66
C TYR A 439 0.05 -16.86 -6.07
N GLY A 440 -0.24 -15.92 -5.15
CA GLY A 440 0.74 -15.05 -4.52
C GLY A 440 1.22 -13.88 -5.39
N CYS A 441 0.53 -13.58 -6.51
CA CYS A 441 0.90 -12.49 -7.40
C CYS A 441 0.78 -11.13 -6.70
N GLY A 442 1.89 -10.46 -6.46
CA GLY A 442 1.91 -9.16 -5.77
C GLY A 442 1.45 -9.19 -4.31
N ALA A 443 1.30 -10.39 -3.72
CA ALA A 443 0.84 -10.55 -2.35
C ALA A 443 1.88 -10.02 -1.35
N ASN A 444 1.42 -9.36 -0.28
CA ASN A 444 2.25 -8.95 0.85
C ASN A 444 3.51 -8.13 0.46
N GLY A 445 3.44 -7.39 -0.67
CA GLY A 445 4.55 -6.54 -1.14
C GLY A 445 5.65 -7.28 -1.89
N THR A 446 5.42 -8.48 -2.39
CA THR A 446 6.42 -9.28 -3.13
C THR A 446 6.69 -8.76 -4.54
N GLN A 447 5.75 -8.06 -5.17
CA GLN A 447 5.97 -7.45 -6.47
C GLN A 447 6.81 -6.17 -6.32
N GLN A 448 7.98 -6.13 -6.96
CA GLN A 448 8.90 -5.01 -6.87
C GLN A 448 8.95 -4.16 -8.15
N VAL A 449 8.38 -4.63 -9.26
CA VAL A 449 8.26 -3.87 -10.51
C VAL A 449 6.79 -3.81 -10.90
N TRP A 450 6.25 -2.61 -10.97
CA TRP A 450 4.84 -2.34 -11.27
C TRP A 450 4.75 -1.61 -12.61
N LEU A 451 4.18 -2.30 -13.60
CA LEU A 451 3.94 -1.77 -14.93
C LEU A 451 2.43 -1.60 -15.10
N LEU A 452 1.96 -0.35 -15.15
CA LEU A 452 0.54 -0.03 -15.15
C LEU A 452 -0.23 -0.77 -16.24
N ASP A 453 0.32 -0.86 -17.44
CA ASP A 453 -0.34 -1.52 -18.57
C ASP A 453 -0.56 -3.03 -18.30
N LEU A 454 0.36 -3.70 -17.58
CA LEU A 454 0.19 -5.08 -17.15
C LEU A 454 -0.78 -5.20 -15.98
N GLU A 455 -0.69 -4.28 -15.02
CA GLU A 455 -1.62 -4.24 -13.88
C GLU A 455 -3.07 -4.10 -14.35
N LEU A 456 -3.33 -3.19 -15.28
CA LEU A 456 -4.67 -2.93 -15.80
C LEU A 456 -5.30 -4.16 -16.49
N THR A 457 -4.50 -5.15 -16.93
CA THR A 457 -5.07 -6.38 -17.52
C THR A 457 -5.89 -7.20 -16.52
N LYS A 458 -5.65 -7.05 -15.23
CA LYS A 458 -6.34 -7.74 -14.13
C LYS A 458 -7.68 -7.09 -13.73
N TYR A 459 -8.02 -5.97 -14.32
CA TYR A 459 -9.20 -5.18 -13.98
C TYR A 459 -10.18 -5.07 -15.15
N ASP A 460 -11.39 -4.67 -14.85
CA ASP A 460 -12.42 -4.45 -15.85
C ASP A 460 -12.20 -3.15 -16.67
N ASP A 461 -13.00 -2.99 -17.71
CA ASP A 461 -12.87 -1.85 -18.62
C ASP A 461 -13.19 -0.51 -17.95
N ASN A 462 -13.99 -0.48 -16.87
CA ASN A 462 -14.26 0.74 -16.11
C ASN A 462 -13.01 1.23 -15.39
N PHE A 463 -12.28 0.30 -14.76
CA PHE A 463 -11.04 0.64 -14.07
C PHE A 463 -9.94 1.13 -15.02
N LYS A 464 -9.82 0.48 -16.19
CA LYS A 464 -8.90 0.92 -17.25
C LYS A 464 -9.24 2.33 -17.69
N LYS A 465 -10.51 2.56 -18.04
CA LYS A 465 -10.99 3.86 -18.51
C LYS A 465 -10.75 4.98 -17.50
N ILE A 466 -11.01 4.74 -16.21
CA ILE A 466 -10.79 5.77 -15.18
C ILE A 466 -9.32 6.09 -14.99
N ASN A 467 -8.42 5.10 -15.09
CA ASN A 467 -6.99 5.33 -15.04
C ASN A 467 -6.48 6.11 -16.26
N GLU A 468 -7.01 5.83 -17.46
CA GLU A 468 -6.74 6.61 -18.67
C GLU A 468 -7.25 8.07 -18.55
N GLU A 469 -8.45 8.25 -18.00
CA GLU A 469 -9.04 9.56 -17.75
C GLU A 469 -8.18 10.38 -16.77
N VAL A 470 -7.82 9.79 -15.63
CA VAL A 470 -7.00 10.46 -14.60
C VAL A 470 -5.59 10.74 -15.11
N ALA A 471 -5.00 9.83 -15.90
CA ALA A 471 -3.68 10.07 -16.50
C ALA A 471 -3.67 11.21 -17.52
N ALA A 472 -4.82 11.53 -18.12
CA ALA A 472 -4.97 12.67 -19.03
C ALA A 472 -5.27 14.00 -18.31
N MET A 473 -5.58 13.97 -17.00
CA MET A 473 -5.85 15.18 -16.22
C MET A 473 -4.53 15.81 -15.75
N PRO A 474 -4.33 17.11 -15.94
CA PRO A 474 -3.12 17.77 -15.44
C PRO A 474 -2.98 17.63 -13.92
N ASP A 475 -1.83 17.12 -13.50
CA ASP A 475 -1.42 17.02 -12.08
C ASP A 475 -2.44 16.36 -11.13
N ALA A 476 -3.37 15.53 -11.68
CA ALA A 476 -4.38 14.84 -10.86
C ALA A 476 -3.73 13.98 -9.75
N ILE A 477 -2.61 13.34 -10.06
CA ILE A 477 -1.79 12.59 -9.10
C ILE A 477 -0.42 13.27 -9.04
N GLN A 478 -0.21 14.08 -8.02
CA GLN A 478 1.06 14.76 -7.81
C GLN A 478 2.11 13.80 -7.22
N SER A 479 3.38 14.13 -7.39
CA SER A 479 4.47 13.40 -6.70
C SER A 479 4.43 13.66 -5.20
N VAL A 480 4.89 12.69 -4.40
CA VAL A 480 5.05 12.91 -2.95
C VAL A 480 6.06 14.05 -2.74
N PRO A 481 5.74 15.02 -1.85
CA PRO A 481 6.67 16.09 -1.50
C PRO A 481 8.03 15.57 -1.03
N PRO A 482 9.13 16.27 -1.29
CA PRO A 482 10.46 15.85 -0.84
C PRO A 482 10.55 15.85 0.68
N ALA A 483 11.02 14.76 1.28
CA ALA A 483 11.20 14.68 2.73
C ALA A 483 12.34 15.63 3.18
N PRO A 484 12.21 16.27 4.36
CA PRO A 484 13.30 17.05 4.94
C PRO A 484 14.46 16.14 5.36
N ALA A 485 15.68 16.64 5.27
CA ALA A 485 16.88 15.93 5.69
C ALA A 485 17.29 16.35 7.11
N PHE A 486 16.47 15.96 8.09
CA PHE A 486 16.72 16.28 9.51
C PHE A 486 18.01 15.62 10.02
N ASP A 487 18.76 16.34 10.87
CA ASP A 487 19.67 15.70 11.81
C ASP A 487 18.90 15.11 13.01
N ASP A 488 19.59 14.37 13.87
CA ASP A 488 18.94 13.63 14.96
C ASP A 488 18.24 14.57 15.96
N VAL A 489 18.81 15.75 16.25
CA VAL A 489 18.23 16.75 17.15
C VAL A 489 16.98 17.36 16.53
N THR A 490 17.09 17.83 15.29
CA THR A 490 15.94 18.41 14.56
C THR A 490 14.82 17.39 14.35
N ALA A 491 15.15 16.11 14.14
CA ALA A 491 14.16 15.04 14.04
C ALA A 491 13.39 14.83 15.34
N GLU A 492 14.08 14.87 16.51
CA GLU A 492 13.46 14.76 17.82
C GLU A 492 12.57 15.97 18.12
N ASP A 493 13.05 17.19 17.83
CA ASP A 493 12.27 18.42 18.00
C ASP A 493 11.02 18.39 17.11
N ALA A 494 11.16 18.02 15.82
CA ALA A 494 10.03 17.88 14.91
C ALA A 494 9.01 16.84 15.41
N ALA A 495 9.48 15.68 15.91
CA ALA A 495 8.60 14.65 16.45
C ALA A 495 7.83 15.15 17.70
N SER A 496 8.45 15.98 18.54
CA SER A 496 7.83 16.55 19.73
C SER A 496 6.66 17.48 19.41
N LEU A 497 6.72 18.22 18.30
CA LEU A 497 5.65 19.09 17.80
C LEU A 497 4.58 18.33 17.02
N SER A 498 4.98 17.30 16.31
CA SER A 498 4.15 16.56 15.35
C SER A 498 2.90 15.92 15.98
N THR A 499 3.07 15.17 17.07
CA THR A 499 1.95 14.45 17.72
C THR A 499 0.90 15.41 18.28
N PRO A 500 1.24 16.45 19.08
CA PRO A 500 0.27 17.43 19.56
C PRO A 500 -0.48 18.15 18.43
N LEU A 501 0.21 18.49 17.33
CA LEU A 501 -0.42 19.12 16.16
C LEU A 501 -1.40 18.18 15.48
N ALA A 502 -1.04 16.90 15.29
CA ALA A 502 -1.90 15.90 14.67
C ALA A 502 -3.17 15.66 15.49
N ASP A 503 -3.02 15.44 16.80
CA ASP A 503 -4.15 15.18 17.69
C ASP A 503 -5.07 16.40 17.79
N LYS A 504 -4.52 17.61 17.85
CA LYS A 504 -5.29 18.85 17.90
C LYS A 504 -6.07 19.07 16.61
N PHE A 505 -5.44 18.85 15.45
CA PHE A 505 -6.09 18.94 14.16
C PHE A 505 -7.30 18.00 14.09
N GLU A 506 -7.15 16.72 14.47
CA GLU A 506 -8.26 15.76 14.43
C GLU A 506 -9.44 16.18 15.31
N VAL A 507 -9.17 16.67 16.52
CA VAL A 507 -10.22 17.17 17.45
C VAL A 507 -11.01 18.34 16.85
N TRP A 508 -10.32 19.31 16.24
CA TRP A 508 -10.99 20.45 15.64
C TRP A 508 -11.70 20.12 14.34
N ALA A 509 -11.09 19.26 13.50
CA ALA A 509 -11.68 18.79 12.27
C ALA A 509 -13.02 18.07 12.53
N ASP A 510 -13.05 17.15 13.52
CA ASP A 510 -14.30 16.53 13.97
C ASP A 510 -15.31 17.58 14.44
N ALA A 511 -14.89 18.51 15.29
CA ALA A 511 -15.77 19.52 15.85
C ALA A 511 -16.37 20.46 14.78
N PHE A 512 -15.59 20.83 13.75
CA PHE A 512 -16.06 21.65 12.65
C PHE A 512 -17.04 20.89 11.75
N ILE A 513 -16.68 19.67 11.32
CA ILE A 513 -17.53 18.90 10.41
C ILE A 513 -18.84 18.51 11.08
N THR A 514 -18.81 18.08 12.34
CA THR A 514 -20.02 17.67 13.08
C THR A 514 -20.84 18.85 13.62
N GLY A 515 -20.36 20.08 13.48
CA GLY A 515 -21.04 21.29 13.95
C GLY A 515 -20.99 21.50 15.47
N LYS A 516 -20.14 20.75 16.19
CA LYS A 516 -19.83 21.01 17.62
C LYS A 516 -19.14 22.37 17.80
N LYS A 517 -18.43 22.81 16.77
CA LYS A 517 -17.80 24.11 16.59
C LYS A 517 -18.20 24.71 15.25
N SER A 518 -18.33 26.02 15.18
CA SER A 518 -18.65 26.75 13.97
C SER A 518 -17.39 27.14 13.23
N VAL A 519 -17.27 26.76 11.94
CA VAL A 519 -16.17 27.20 11.08
C VAL A 519 -16.09 28.73 11.00
N ASP A 520 -17.23 29.44 11.06
CA ASP A 520 -17.27 30.90 10.95
C ASP A 520 -16.80 31.60 12.22
N SER A 521 -17.25 31.14 13.41
CA SER A 521 -17.01 31.86 14.68
C SER A 521 -15.84 31.32 15.48
N ASP A 522 -15.47 30.03 15.33
CA ASP A 522 -14.43 29.38 16.13
C ASP A 522 -13.10 29.23 15.37
N TRP A 523 -13.04 29.65 14.09
CA TRP A 523 -11.85 29.50 13.25
C TRP A 523 -10.61 30.18 13.83
N ASP A 524 -10.75 31.43 14.29
CA ASP A 524 -9.63 32.19 14.86
C ASP A 524 -9.09 31.54 16.15
N ALA A 525 -9.98 30.94 16.95
CA ALA A 525 -9.56 30.19 18.14
C ALA A 525 -8.77 28.94 17.78
N TYR A 526 -9.20 28.21 16.74
CA TYR A 526 -8.47 27.07 16.18
C TYR A 526 -7.08 27.47 15.65
N VAL A 527 -7.04 28.50 14.81
CA VAL A 527 -5.77 29.03 14.25
C VAL A 527 -4.81 29.42 15.37
N LYS A 528 -5.30 30.10 16.39
CA LYS A 528 -4.50 30.49 17.56
C LYS A 528 -3.94 29.26 18.27
N GLU A 529 -4.76 28.25 18.52
CA GLU A 529 -4.34 27.04 19.23
C GLU A 529 -3.28 26.25 18.44
N MET A 530 -3.43 26.12 17.10
CA MET A 530 -2.43 25.48 16.24
C MET A 530 -1.09 26.25 16.22
N LYS A 531 -1.14 27.60 16.25
CA LYS A 531 0.06 28.44 16.36
C LYS A 531 0.73 28.30 17.71
N ASP A 532 -0.05 28.30 18.79
CA ASP A 532 0.46 28.12 20.16
C ASP A 532 1.14 26.73 20.32
N LEU A 533 0.72 25.72 19.55
CA LEU A 533 1.33 24.39 19.48
C LEU A 533 2.57 24.30 18.56
N GLY A 534 2.93 25.41 17.90
CA GLY A 534 4.16 25.48 17.11
C GLY A 534 4.03 25.06 15.66
N ILE A 535 2.86 25.13 15.00
CA ILE A 535 2.70 24.74 13.59
C ILE A 535 3.61 25.54 12.65
N GLU A 536 3.84 26.83 12.93
CA GLU A 536 4.72 27.68 12.13
C GLU A 536 6.20 27.28 12.30
N GLU A 537 6.60 26.92 13.51
CA GLU A 537 7.93 26.39 13.81
C GLU A 537 8.15 25.03 13.13
N TYR A 538 7.19 24.14 13.25
CA TYR A 538 7.23 22.84 12.58
C TYR A 538 7.36 22.97 11.07
N CYS A 539 6.62 23.86 10.44
CA CYS A 539 6.70 24.15 9.01
C CYS A 539 8.07 24.74 8.62
N LYS A 540 8.59 25.65 9.44
CA LYS A 540 9.91 26.24 9.23
C LYS A 540 11.00 25.18 9.29
N MET A 541 10.96 24.24 10.24
CA MET A 541 11.92 23.14 10.34
C MET A 541 11.93 22.31 9.07
N TYR A 542 10.76 22.01 8.48
CA TYR A 542 10.67 21.28 7.21
C TYR A 542 11.36 22.05 6.08
N ASN A 543 11.05 23.34 5.92
CA ASN A 543 11.60 24.16 4.83
C ASN A 543 13.10 24.42 4.96
N ASP A 544 13.60 24.63 6.18
CA ASP A 544 15.04 24.83 6.43
C ASP A 544 15.88 23.59 6.11
N ASN A 545 15.25 22.40 6.14
CA ASN A 545 15.91 21.12 5.91
C ASN A 545 15.52 20.44 4.58
N LEU A 546 14.80 21.14 3.69
CA LEU A 546 14.60 20.64 2.34
C LEU A 546 15.95 20.56 1.60
N LYS A 547 16.23 19.41 0.97
CA LYS A 547 17.35 19.32 0.03
C LYS A 547 17.05 20.22 -1.17
N LYS A 548 17.89 21.23 -1.35
CA LYS A 548 17.82 22.16 -2.50
C LYS A 548 18.35 21.52 -3.77
#